data_8dd211a42c23adba9c29276753bfe72c
#
_entry.id   8dd211a42c23adba9c29276753bfe72c
#
_cell.length_a   1.000
_cell.length_b   1.000
_cell.length_c   1.000
_cell.angle_alpha   90.00
_cell.angle_beta   90.00
_cell.angle_gamma   90.00
#
_symmetry.space_group_name_H-M   'P 1'
#
loop_
_entity.id
_entity.type
_entity.pdbx_description
1 polymer ?
#
loop_
_entity_poly.entity_id
_entity_poly.type
_entity_poly.pdbx_seq_one_letter_code
_entity_poly.pdbx_strand_id
1 'polypeptide(L)'
;MRRIAIKLSALAQDGLTYGADAYDLDRYRQLSQLAAELFSAVSGRPAEELAVELGRDSGYATPKVDVRGAIFDDAKRVLLMRERTDGRWSLPGGWADPGDSPSSAVTREILEETGYHSSAVKLIACWDREIQQNPPPLPVHVYKLFFLCRPDGTVQPPAALETLDVGWFAMDGLPPLSLGRVNHRQLERALAHHLDPALPTEFD
;
A
#
# COMPACT_ATOMS: atom_id res chain seq x y z
N MET A 1 2.24 16.49 -12.92
CA MET A 1 3.31 15.76 -13.62
C MET A 1 3.22 14.26 -13.35
N ARG A 2 3.38 13.79 -12.08
CA ARG A 2 3.33 12.36 -11.71
C ARG A 2 2.08 11.62 -12.22
N ARG A 3 0.87 12.14 -11.97
CA ARG A 3 -0.39 11.53 -12.43
C ARG A 3 -0.45 11.39 -13.96
N ILE A 4 0.18 12.31 -14.69
CA ILE A 4 0.30 12.22 -16.15
C ILE A 4 1.23 11.08 -16.53
N ALA A 5 2.40 10.95 -15.88
CA ALA A 5 3.34 9.86 -16.15
C ALA A 5 2.71 8.49 -15.93
N ILE A 6 1.97 8.30 -14.81
CA ILE A 6 1.24 7.04 -14.52
C ILE A 6 0.19 6.75 -15.61
N LYS A 7 -0.58 7.77 -16.05
CA LYS A 7 -1.56 7.58 -17.12
C LYS A 7 -0.94 7.24 -18.46
N LEU A 8 0.18 7.89 -18.83
CA LEU A 8 0.92 7.57 -20.04
C LEU A 8 1.48 6.15 -20.01
N SER A 9 2.04 5.73 -18.87
CA SER A 9 2.51 4.37 -18.66
C SER A 9 1.38 3.34 -18.81
N ALA A 10 0.21 3.60 -18.21
CA ALA A 10 -0.96 2.72 -18.34
C ALA A 10 -1.42 2.60 -19.80
N LEU A 11 -1.51 3.71 -20.53
CA LEU A 11 -1.86 3.70 -21.95
C LEU A 11 -0.83 2.92 -22.80
N ALA A 12 0.47 3.07 -22.48
CA ALA A 12 1.52 2.32 -23.15
C ALA A 12 1.41 0.82 -22.86
N GLN A 13 1.18 0.43 -21.62
CA GLN A 13 0.99 -0.97 -21.21
C GLN A 13 -0.21 -1.61 -21.92
N ASP A 14 -1.36 -0.93 -21.95
CA ASP A 14 -2.56 -1.39 -22.64
C ASP A 14 -2.30 -1.54 -24.15
N GLY A 15 -1.64 -0.55 -24.76
CA GLY A 15 -1.28 -0.59 -26.17
C GLY A 15 -0.29 -1.70 -26.51
N LEU A 16 0.72 -1.95 -25.67
CA LEU A 16 1.66 -3.06 -25.84
C LEU A 16 1.01 -4.43 -25.65
N THR A 17 -0.03 -4.51 -24.81
CA THR A 17 -0.76 -5.76 -24.54
C THR A 17 -1.73 -6.12 -25.66
N TYR A 18 -2.47 -5.15 -26.18
CA TYR A 18 -3.59 -5.40 -27.09
C TYR A 18 -3.32 -4.96 -28.53
N GLY A 19 -2.29 -4.17 -28.77
CA GLY A 19 -1.89 -3.74 -30.10
C GLY A 19 -1.32 -4.89 -30.91
N ALA A 20 -1.65 -4.93 -32.23
CA ALA A 20 -1.17 -5.95 -33.15
C ALA A 20 -0.25 -5.39 -34.23
N ASP A 21 -0.38 -4.10 -34.58
CA ASP A 21 0.41 -3.46 -35.59
C ASP A 21 1.82 -3.10 -35.08
N ALA A 22 2.85 -3.44 -35.88
CA ALA A 22 4.24 -3.25 -35.48
C ALA A 22 4.62 -1.77 -35.29
N TYR A 23 4.04 -0.84 -36.05
CA TYR A 23 4.29 0.59 -35.92
C TYR A 23 3.63 1.14 -34.68
N ASP A 24 2.43 0.66 -34.32
CA ASP A 24 1.75 1.07 -33.08
C ASP A 24 2.46 0.52 -31.85
N LEU A 25 2.92 -0.73 -31.88
CA LEU A 25 3.73 -1.30 -30.82
C LEU A 25 5.03 -0.52 -30.57
N ASP A 26 5.67 -0.03 -31.66
CA ASP A 26 6.85 0.83 -31.51
C ASP A 26 6.50 2.18 -30.86
N ARG A 27 5.38 2.80 -31.27
CA ARG A 27 4.87 4.03 -30.63
C ARG A 27 4.57 3.83 -29.14
N TYR A 28 3.97 2.70 -28.76
CA TYR A 28 3.71 2.40 -27.35
C TYR A 28 4.99 2.16 -26.54
N ARG A 29 6.04 1.57 -27.12
CA ARG A 29 7.35 1.48 -26.46
C ARG A 29 7.96 2.88 -26.24
N GLN A 30 7.90 3.76 -27.23
CA GLN A 30 8.33 5.13 -27.10
C GLN A 30 7.52 5.88 -26.03
N LEU A 31 6.20 5.68 -25.97
CA LEU A 31 5.32 6.26 -24.94
C LEU A 31 5.69 5.77 -23.54
N SER A 32 6.02 4.48 -23.38
CA SER A 32 6.49 3.92 -22.11
C SER A 32 7.80 4.57 -21.66
N GLN A 33 8.73 4.79 -22.58
CA GLN A 33 10.00 5.46 -22.29
C GLN A 33 9.77 6.91 -21.86
N LEU A 34 8.92 7.67 -22.56
CA LEU A 34 8.58 9.05 -22.20
C LEU A 34 7.88 9.12 -20.84
N ALA A 35 7.05 8.13 -20.48
CA ALA A 35 6.43 8.03 -19.17
C ALA A 35 7.49 7.84 -18.05
N ALA A 36 8.49 6.99 -18.28
CA ALA A 36 9.60 6.78 -17.35
C ALA A 36 10.45 8.05 -17.17
N GLU A 37 10.77 8.76 -18.26
CA GLU A 37 11.49 10.05 -18.22
C GLU A 37 10.71 11.12 -17.44
N LEU A 38 9.40 11.23 -17.71
CA LEU A 38 8.54 12.16 -16.99
C LEU A 38 8.45 11.83 -15.51
N PHE A 39 8.38 10.53 -15.17
CA PHE A 39 8.36 10.11 -13.77
C PHE A 39 9.72 10.33 -13.08
N SER A 40 10.82 10.10 -13.80
CA SER A 40 12.19 10.40 -13.35
C SER A 40 12.33 11.86 -12.91
N ALA A 41 11.85 12.79 -13.74
CA ALA A 41 11.89 14.23 -13.43
C ALA A 41 11.11 14.61 -12.15
N VAL A 42 10.15 13.79 -11.71
CA VAL A 42 9.35 14.03 -10.51
C VAL A 42 9.90 13.31 -9.28
N SER A 43 10.46 12.11 -9.49
CA SER A 43 10.92 11.23 -8.39
C SER A 43 12.40 11.33 -8.08
N GLY A 44 13.21 11.85 -9.02
CA GLY A 44 14.66 11.86 -8.94
C GLY A 44 15.32 10.49 -9.17
N ARG A 45 14.53 9.45 -9.52
CA ARG A 45 15.05 8.12 -9.85
C ARG A 45 15.52 8.06 -11.31
N PRO A 46 16.52 7.22 -11.66
CA PRO A 46 16.96 7.05 -13.05
C PRO A 46 15.82 6.55 -13.96
N ALA A 47 15.68 7.14 -15.14
CA ALA A 47 14.63 6.79 -16.10
C ALA A 47 14.75 5.35 -16.60
N GLU A 48 15.99 4.84 -16.75
CA GLU A 48 16.27 3.47 -17.19
C GLU A 48 15.73 2.44 -16.17
N GLU A 49 15.93 2.68 -14.86
CA GLU A 49 15.40 1.82 -13.80
C GLU A 49 13.86 1.82 -13.81
N LEU A 50 13.28 3.01 -13.97
CA LEU A 50 11.83 3.18 -14.03
C LEU A 50 11.23 2.51 -15.27
N ALA A 51 11.88 2.60 -16.43
CA ALA A 51 11.43 1.92 -17.64
C ALA A 51 11.42 0.39 -17.48
N VAL A 52 12.44 -0.18 -16.82
CA VAL A 52 12.48 -1.61 -16.48
C VAL A 52 11.36 -1.98 -15.50
N GLU A 53 11.14 -1.18 -14.45
CA GLU A 53 10.10 -1.43 -13.45
C GLU A 53 8.70 -1.39 -14.07
N LEU A 54 8.40 -0.35 -14.86
CA LEU A 54 7.13 -0.19 -15.56
C LEU A 54 6.90 -1.28 -16.61
N GLY A 55 7.94 -1.77 -17.26
CA GLY A 55 7.87 -2.84 -18.27
C GLY A 55 7.65 -4.25 -17.71
N ARG A 56 7.67 -4.45 -16.39
CA ARG A 56 7.44 -5.76 -15.76
C ARG A 56 5.98 -6.17 -15.73
N ASP A 57 5.06 -5.22 -15.82
CA ASP A 57 3.63 -5.48 -15.79
C ASP A 57 3.06 -5.58 -17.22
N SER A 58 2.01 -6.38 -17.40
CA SER A 58 1.34 -6.59 -18.69
C SER A 58 -0.15 -6.79 -18.46
N GLY A 59 -0.94 -6.81 -19.53
CA GLY A 59 -2.39 -6.85 -19.43
C GLY A 59 -2.97 -5.45 -19.23
N TYR A 60 -4.27 -5.38 -18.95
CA TYR A 60 -4.96 -4.12 -18.67
C TYR A 60 -4.41 -3.48 -17.40
N ALA A 61 -3.94 -2.24 -17.52
CA ALA A 61 -3.36 -1.51 -16.41
C ALA A 61 -4.42 -1.16 -15.36
N THR A 62 -4.27 -1.73 -14.15
CA THR A 62 -5.15 -1.46 -13.01
C THR A 62 -4.35 -0.93 -11.81
N PRO A 63 -4.99 -0.22 -10.87
CA PRO A 63 -4.36 0.09 -9.60
C PRO A 63 -3.97 -1.20 -8.86
N LYS A 64 -2.80 -1.20 -8.23
CA LYS A 64 -2.41 -2.23 -7.28
C LYS A 64 -3.13 -1.99 -5.95
N VAL A 65 -3.37 -3.05 -5.19
CA VAL A 65 -4.08 -3.00 -3.91
C VAL A 65 -3.11 -3.28 -2.77
N ASP A 66 -3.02 -2.33 -1.83
CA ASP A 66 -2.27 -2.44 -0.57
C ASP A 66 -3.29 -2.53 0.57
N VAL A 67 -3.15 -3.52 1.45
CA VAL A 67 -4.03 -3.71 2.61
C VAL A 67 -3.29 -3.35 3.89
N ARG A 68 -3.97 -2.67 4.85
CA ARG A 68 -3.42 -2.32 6.16
C ARG A 68 -4.39 -2.66 7.27
N GLY A 69 -3.91 -3.33 8.32
CA GLY A 69 -4.71 -3.73 9.47
C GLY A 69 -4.41 -2.90 10.71
N ALA A 70 -5.42 -2.21 11.24
CA ALA A 70 -5.34 -1.50 12.50
C ALA A 70 -5.93 -2.35 13.61
N ILE A 71 -5.12 -2.67 14.62
CA ILE A 71 -5.50 -3.37 15.84
C ILE A 71 -5.24 -2.43 17.01
N PHE A 72 -6.21 -2.31 17.92
CA PHE A 72 -6.09 -1.55 19.15
C PHE A 72 -6.32 -2.46 20.35
N ASP A 73 -5.58 -2.22 21.42
CA ASP A 73 -5.80 -2.86 22.71
C ASP A 73 -6.81 -2.07 23.59
N ASP A 74 -7.12 -2.60 24.77
CA ASP A 74 -8.05 -1.98 25.73
C ASP A 74 -7.55 -0.61 26.23
N ALA A 75 -6.24 -0.36 26.19
CA ALA A 75 -5.64 0.94 26.49
C ALA A 75 -5.61 1.89 25.29
N LYS A 76 -6.25 1.51 24.15
CA LYS A 76 -6.30 2.27 22.89
C LYS A 76 -4.93 2.48 22.24
N ARG A 77 -3.97 1.61 22.54
CA ARG A 77 -2.68 1.60 21.86
C ARG A 77 -2.82 0.83 20.54
N VAL A 78 -2.16 1.33 19.51
CA VAL A 78 -2.13 0.69 18.18
C VAL A 78 -0.99 -0.31 18.11
N LEU A 79 -1.24 -1.48 17.50
CA LEU A 79 -0.22 -2.45 17.15
C LEU A 79 0.50 -1.98 15.89
N LEU A 80 1.82 -1.81 16.00
CA LEU A 80 2.68 -1.50 14.86
C LEU A 80 3.78 -2.56 14.74
N MET A 81 4.27 -2.74 13.52
CA MET A 81 5.44 -3.53 13.21
C MET A 81 6.57 -2.63 12.70
N ARG A 82 7.82 -3.00 12.95
CA ARG A 82 8.99 -2.27 12.50
C ARG A 82 9.53 -2.89 11.23
N GLU A 83 9.52 -2.11 10.16
CA GLU A 83 9.94 -2.50 8.82
C GLU A 83 11.46 -2.71 8.74
N ARG A 84 11.89 -3.77 8.09
CA ARG A 84 13.31 -4.01 7.80
C ARG A 84 13.86 -3.04 6.75
N THR A 85 13.02 -2.62 5.82
CA THR A 85 13.43 -1.82 4.65
C THR A 85 13.89 -0.40 5.02
N ASP A 86 13.26 0.23 6.02
CA ASP A 86 13.58 1.60 6.43
C ASP A 86 13.77 1.78 7.95
N GLY A 87 13.62 0.69 8.73
CA GLY A 87 13.75 0.68 10.18
C GLY A 87 12.68 1.47 10.92
N ARG A 88 11.60 1.85 10.23
CA ARG A 88 10.48 2.65 10.78
C ARG A 88 9.26 1.79 11.02
N TRP A 89 8.26 2.37 11.70
CA TRP A 89 7.08 1.65 12.13
C TRP A 89 5.88 1.88 11.21
N SER A 90 5.09 0.83 11.01
CA SER A 90 3.91 0.84 10.17
C SER A 90 2.80 -0.01 10.77
N LEU A 91 1.56 0.20 10.31
CA LEU A 91 0.52 -0.83 10.44
C LEU A 91 0.95 -2.09 9.67
N PRO A 92 0.69 -3.28 10.21
CA PRO A 92 0.89 -4.51 9.46
C PRO A 92 0.04 -4.52 8.19
N GLY A 93 0.61 -5.12 7.14
CA GLY A 93 -0.04 -5.19 5.83
C GLY A 93 0.92 -4.98 4.67
N GLY A 94 0.48 -5.39 3.49
CA GLY A 94 1.27 -5.39 2.25
C GLY A 94 0.40 -5.38 1.01
N TRP A 95 0.95 -5.89 -0.07
CA TRP A 95 0.22 -6.08 -1.31
C TRP A 95 -0.77 -7.24 -1.15
N ALA A 96 -2.00 -7.04 -1.64
CA ALA A 96 -2.96 -8.12 -1.72
C ALA A 96 -2.53 -9.10 -2.82
N ASP A 97 -2.44 -10.38 -2.50
CA ASP A 97 -2.10 -11.42 -3.45
C ASP A 97 -3.29 -11.84 -4.32
N PRO A 98 -3.05 -12.20 -5.60
CA PRO A 98 -4.10 -12.78 -6.44
C PRO A 98 -4.70 -14.04 -5.79
N GLY A 99 -6.02 -14.05 -5.66
CA GLY A 99 -6.77 -15.14 -5.01
C GLY A 99 -7.17 -14.83 -3.57
N ASP A 100 -6.52 -13.87 -2.90
CA ASP A 100 -6.96 -13.42 -1.59
C ASP A 100 -8.18 -12.49 -1.70
N SER A 101 -9.12 -12.66 -0.78
CA SER A 101 -10.08 -11.60 -0.49
C SER A 101 -9.39 -10.47 0.28
N PRO A 102 -9.85 -9.21 0.20
CA PRO A 102 -9.21 -8.13 0.96
C PRO A 102 -9.12 -8.38 2.48
N SER A 103 -10.11 -9.06 3.04
CA SER A 103 -10.13 -9.44 4.46
C SER A 103 -9.15 -10.58 4.76
N SER A 104 -9.01 -11.58 3.89
CA SER A 104 -8.02 -12.64 4.08
C SER A 104 -6.59 -12.12 3.90
N ALA A 105 -6.35 -11.24 2.93
CA ALA A 105 -5.05 -10.61 2.73
C ALA A 105 -4.60 -9.88 4.00
N VAL A 106 -5.41 -8.99 4.55
CA VAL A 106 -5.02 -8.21 5.73
C VAL A 106 -4.81 -9.09 6.98
N THR A 107 -5.62 -10.13 7.18
CA THR A 107 -5.45 -11.02 8.35
C THR A 107 -4.22 -11.93 8.20
N ARG A 108 -3.90 -12.36 6.99
CA ARG A 108 -2.65 -13.08 6.69
C ARG A 108 -1.43 -12.21 6.99
N GLU A 109 -1.39 -10.98 6.48
CA GLU A 109 -0.31 -10.02 6.73
C GLU A 109 -0.12 -9.74 8.24
N ILE A 110 -1.22 -9.49 8.97
CA ILE A 110 -1.14 -9.31 10.43
C ILE A 110 -0.50 -10.51 11.11
N LEU A 111 -0.93 -11.73 10.74
CA LEU A 111 -0.37 -12.94 11.33
C LEU A 111 1.11 -13.13 11.01
N GLU A 112 1.49 -12.96 9.75
CA GLU A 112 2.87 -13.15 9.27
C GLU A 112 3.83 -12.12 9.89
N GLU A 113 3.43 -10.86 9.93
CA GLU A 113 4.27 -9.75 10.35
C GLU A 113 4.28 -9.53 11.86
N THR A 114 3.19 -9.84 12.56
CA THR A 114 3.07 -9.54 14.00
C THR A 114 2.87 -10.77 14.88
N GLY A 115 2.50 -11.90 14.30
CA GLY A 115 2.16 -13.12 15.02
C GLY A 115 0.77 -13.12 15.66
N TYR A 116 0.00 -12.04 15.55
CA TYR A 116 -1.34 -11.97 16.12
C TYR A 116 -2.38 -12.59 15.17
N HIS A 117 -3.15 -13.57 15.67
CA HIS A 117 -4.35 -14.01 14.99
C HIS A 117 -5.45 -12.96 15.15
N SER A 118 -6.12 -12.64 14.05
CA SER A 118 -7.14 -11.59 14.02
C SER A 118 -8.23 -11.84 12.98
N SER A 119 -9.31 -11.09 13.09
CA SER A 119 -10.37 -11.01 12.08
C SER A 119 -10.57 -9.56 11.64
N ALA A 120 -10.75 -9.35 10.35
CA ALA A 120 -11.16 -8.06 9.80
C ALA A 120 -12.64 -7.82 10.13
N VAL A 121 -12.92 -6.75 10.90
CA VAL A 121 -14.29 -6.47 11.35
C VAL A 121 -14.95 -5.31 10.64
N LYS A 122 -14.13 -4.43 10.01
CA LYS A 122 -14.64 -3.25 9.31
C LYS A 122 -13.63 -2.75 8.29
N LEU A 123 -14.09 -2.37 7.11
CA LEU A 123 -13.30 -1.52 6.21
C LEU A 123 -13.38 -0.07 6.72
N ILE A 124 -12.25 0.45 7.20
CA ILE A 124 -12.12 1.83 7.65
C ILE A 124 -12.17 2.76 6.43
N ALA A 125 -11.31 2.48 5.45
CA ALA A 125 -11.15 3.34 4.29
C ALA A 125 -10.67 2.60 3.05
N CYS A 126 -11.03 3.17 1.90
CA CYS A 126 -10.42 2.90 0.59
C CYS A 126 -9.85 4.21 0.07
N TRP A 127 -8.53 4.40 0.16
CA TRP A 127 -7.86 5.65 -0.18
C TRP A 127 -6.89 5.50 -1.34
N ASP A 128 -6.89 6.49 -2.22
CA ASP A 128 -5.82 6.69 -3.20
C ASP A 128 -4.53 7.13 -2.49
N ARG A 129 -3.47 6.32 -2.61
CA ARG A 129 -2.17 6.60 -1.98
C ARG A 129 -1.61 7.99 -2.34
N GLU A 130 -1.88 8.46 -3.55
CA GLU A 130 -1.39 9.75 -4.03
C GLU A 130 -2.15 10.93 -3.40
N ILE A 131 -3.48 10.80 -3.29
CA ILE A 131 -4.33 11.82 -2.61
C ILE A 131 -3.96 11.91 -1.14
N GLN A 132 -3.64 10.77 -0.50
CA GLN A 132 -3.19 10.71 0.89
C GLN A 132 -1.73 11.16 1.10
N GLN A 133 -1.02 11.50 0.04
CA GLN A 133 0.35 12.07 0.06
C GLN A 133 1.38 11.16 0.76
N ASN A 134 1.26 9.85 0.65
CA ASN A 134 2.25 8.92 1.20
C ASN A 134 3.54 8.95 0.35
N PRO A 135 4.71 9.39 0.91
CA PRO A 135 5.99 9.42 0.21
C PRO A 135 6.66 8.03 0.22
N PRO A 136 7.65 7.75 -0.63
CA PRO A 136 7.98 8.48 -1.85
C PRO A 136 6.94 8.25 -2.96
N PRO A 137 6.97 9.03 -4.04
CA PRO A 137 6.17 8.75 -5.22
C PRO A 137 6.44 7.32 -5.73
N LEU A 138 5.39 6.56 -6.04
CA LEU A 138 5.49 5.25 -6.71
C LEU A 138 5.18 5.40 -8.21
N PRO A 139 5.81 4.60 -9.09
CA PRO A 139 5.54 4.65 -10.52
C PRO A 139 4.24 3.92 -10.91
N VAL A 140 3.53 3.38 -9.92
CA VAL A 140 2.24 2.69 -10.08
C VAL A 140 1.14 3.38 -9.27
N HIS A 141 -0.10 3.24 -9.74
CA HIS A 141 -1.27 3.68 -9.00
C HIS A 141 -1.62 2.66 -7.91
N VAL A 142 -1.98 3.13 -6.70
CA VAL A 142 -2.23 2.24 -5.56
C VAL A 142 -3.48 2.68 -4.81
N TYR A 143 -4.40 1.74 -4.61
CA TYR A 143 -5.47 1.87 -3.63
C TYR A 143 -5.03 1.22 -2.31
N LYS A 144 -5.23 1.94 -1.21
CA LYS A 144 -4.94 1.46 0.14
C LYS A 144 -6.25 1.15 0.85
N LEU A 145 -6.42 -0.12 1.23
CA LEU A 145 -7.56 -0.58 2.02
C LEU A 145 -7.14 -0.69 3.48
N PHE A 146 -7.73 0.14 4.33
CA PHE A 146 -7.49 0.11 5.77
C PHE A 146 -8.61 -0.64 6.46
N PHE A 147 -8.25 -1.66 7.24
CA PHE A 147 -9.20 -2.47 8.01
C PHE A 147 -9.03 -2.25 9.50
N LEU A 148 -10.14 -2.14 10.22
CA LEU A 148 -10.17 -2.39 11.65
C LEU A 148 -10.18 -3.89 11.86
N CYS A 149 -9.22 -4.40 12.63
CA CYS A 149 -9.08 -5.81 12.92
C CYS A 149 -9.16 -6.05 14.42
N ARG A 150 -9.75 -7.19 14.81
CA ARG A 150 -9.88 -7.61 16.20
C ARG A 150 -9.01 -8.85 16.43
N PRO A 151 -8.06 -8.81 17.39
CA PRO A 151 -7.29 -9.99 17.77
C PRO A 151 -8.20 -10.98 18.51
N ASP A 152 -7.91 -12.28 18.38
CA ASP A 152 -8.63 -13.34 19.11
C ASP A 152 -7.93 -13.75 20.40
N GLY A 153 -6.81 -13.13 20.73
CA GLY A 153 -5.98 -13.40 21.91
C GLY A 153 -4.87 -14.42 21.64
N THR A 154 -4.83 -15.06 20.48
CA THR A 154 -3.77 -16.00 20.11
C THR A 154 -2.59 -15.24 19.51
N VAL A 155 -1.39 -15.51 20.01
CA VAL A 155 -0.14 -14.88 19.51
C VAL A 155 0.91 -15.96 19.34
N GLN A 156 1.62 -15.90 18.20
CA GLN A 156 2.76 -16.76 17.88
C GLN A 156 3.95 -15.90 17.44
N PRO A 157 5.17 -16.43 17.36
CA PRO A 157 6.29 -15.67 16.80
C PRO A 157 5.98 -15.21 15.36
N PRO A 158 6.30 -13.95 14.98
CA PRO A 158 6.17 -13.49 13.61
C PRO A 158 6.94 -14.39 12.64
N ALA A 159 6.34 -14.67 11.49
CA ALA A 159 6.95 -15.50 10.45
C ALA A 159 7.67 -14.68 9.36
N ALA A 160 7.29 -13.39 9.21
CA ALA A 160 7.81 -12.55 8.14
C ALA A 160 9.29 -12.18 8.36
N LEU A 161 10.11 -12.40 7.34
CA LEU A 161 11.51 -11.93 7.31
C LEU A 161 11.63 -10.41 7.28
N GLU A 162 10.55 -9.72 6.96
CA GLU A 162 10.50 -8.26 6.78
C GLU A 162 10.30 -7.49 8.08
N THR A 163 9.84 -8.15 9.14
CA THR A 163 9.61 -7.54 10.45
C THR A 163 10.87 -7.58 11.32
N LEU A 164 11.25 -6.43 11.87
CA LEU A 164 12.35 -6.31 12.85
C LEU A 164 11.83 -6.37 14.29
N ASP A 165 10.64 -5.85 14.55
CA ASP A 165 10.07 -5.70 15.88
C ASP A 165 8.55 -5.48 15.81
N VAL A 166 7.84 -5.75 16.89
CA VAL A 166 6.38 -5.55 17.03
C VAL A 166 6.10 -4.90 18.37
N GLY A 167 5.24 -3.88 18.39
CA GLY A 167 4.95 -3.18 19.64
C GLY A 167 3.61 -2.45 19.65
N TRP A 168 3.15 -2.14 20.86
CA TRP A 168 1.94 -1.39 21.13
C TRP A 168 2.27 0.06 21.49
N PHE A 169 1.69 1.02 20.80
CA PHE A 169 2.02 2.45 20.95
C PHE A 169 0.77 3.29 21.21
N ALA A 170 0.87 4.18 22.19
CA ALA A 170 -0.14 5.21 22.38
C ALA A 170 -0.06 6.26 21.27
N MET A 171 -1.18 6.89 20.92
CA MET A 171 -1.24 7.84 19.81
C MET A 171 -0.42 9.11 20.05
N ASP A 172 -0.18 9.48 21.30
CA ASP A 172 0.67 10.60 21.72
C ASP A 172 2.15 10.23 21.87
N GLY A 173 2.48 8.94 21.74
CA GLY A 173 3.82 8.38 21.85
C GLY A 173 4.23 7.53 20.64
N LEU A 174 3.76 7.87 19.45
CA LEU A 174 4.07 7.10 18.23
C LEU A 174 5.56 7.19 17.89
N PRO A 175 6.18 6.07 17.51
CA PRO A 175 7.56 6.04 17.04
C PRO A 175 7.67 6.64 15.62
N PRO A 176 8.88 6.82 15.08
CA PRO A 176 9.06 7.28 13.71
C PRO A 176 8.35 6.37 12.69
N LEU A 177 7.34 6.90 11.98
CA LEU A 177 6.51 6.13 11.06
C LEU A 177 7.15 5.97 9.68
N SER A 178 6.92 4.82 9.06
CA SER A 178 7.13 4.57 7.63
C SER A 178 6.04 5.28 6.81
N LEU A 179 6.26 6.58 6.53
CA LEU A 179 5.26 7.46 5.93
C LEU A 179 4.77 7.00 4.55
N GLY A 180 5.55 6.17 3.86
CA GLY A 180 5.14 5.53 2.60
C GLY A 180 4.03 4.52 2.79
N ARG A 181 3.92 3.96 4.00
CA ARG A 181 2.96 2.91 4.37
C ARG A 181 1.79 3.46 5.16
N VAL A 182 2.09 4.23 6.21
CA VAL A 182 1.08 4.86 7.07
C VAL A 182 1.54 6.23 7.54
N ASN A 183 0.64 7.19 7.66
CA ASN A 183 0.89 8.49 8.26
C ASN A 183 0.02 8.72 9.51
N HIS A 184 0.31 9.79 10.27
CA HIS A 184 -0.38 10.10 11.52
C HIS A 184 -1.89 10.25 11.33
N ARG A 185 -2.32 10.98 10.29
CA ARG A 185 -3.75 11.17 9.99
C ARG A 185 -4.46 9.84 9.78
N GLN A 186 -3.84 8.90 9.07
CA GLN A 186 -4.43 7.58 8.83
C GLN A 186 -4.59 6.78 10.13
N LEU A 187 -3.64 6.87 11.06
CA LEU A 187 -3.74 6.26 12.39
C LEU A 187 -4.82 6.93 13.25
N GLU A 188 -4.93 8.26 13.22
CA GLU A 188 -6.00 9.01 13.90
C GLU A 188 -7.39 8.59 13.40
N ARG A 189 -7.54 8.43 12.06
CA ARG A 189 -8.80 7.94 11.48
C ARG A 189 -9.09 6.51 11.91
N ALA A 190 -8.08 5.63 11.91
CA ALA A 190 -8.23 4.26 12.40
C ALA A 190 -8.69 4.21 13.87
N LEU A 191 -8.09 5.05 14.75
CA LEU A 191 -8.53 5.17 16.13
C LEU A 191 -9.96 5.69 16.24
N ALA A 192 -10.35 6.69 15.44
CA ALA A 192 -11.72 7.19 15.44
C ALA A 192 -12.73 6.09 15.12
N HIS A 193 -12.45 5.24 14.13
CA HIS A 193 -13.29 4.08 13.78
C HIS A 193 -13.27 2.97 14.84
N HIS A 194 -12.22 2.85 15.61
CA HIS A 194 -12.17 1.95 16.76
C HIS A 194 -13.07 2.45 17.90
N LEU A 195 -13.07 3.76 18.16
CA LEU A 195 -13.88 4.37 19.21
C LEU A 195 -15.36 4.50 18.83
N ASP A 196 -15.65 4.72 17.55
CA ASP A 196 -17.00 4.77 17.00
C ASP A 196 -17.14 3.86 15.78
N PRO A 197 -17.54 2.60 15.99
CA PRO A 197 -17.73 1.65 14.90
C PRO A 197 -18.86 2.04 13.91
N ALA A 198 -19.73 3.01 14.25
CA ALA A 198 -20.81 3.48 13.39
C ALA A 198 -20.34 4.48 12.31
N LEU A 199 -19.12 5.00 12.40
CA LEU A 199 -18.57 5.88 11.36
C LEU A 199 -18.64 5.19 9.98
N PRO A 200 -19.05 5.89 8.92
CA PRO A 200 -19.06 5.33 7.56
C PRO A 200 -17.64 5.06 7.07
N THR A 201 -17.48 4.05 6.19
CA THR A 201 -16.22 3.83 5.47
C THR A 201 -15.81 5.08 4.70
N GLU A 202 -14.55 5.46 4.80
CA GLU A 202 -14.02 6.65 4.14
C GLU A 202 -13.45 6.32 2.75
N PHE A 203 -13.53 7.27 1.84
CA PHE A 203 -12.90 7.19 0.51
C PHE A 203 -12.61 8.62 0.00
N ASP A 204 -11.74 8.73 -1.03
CA ASP A 204 -11.37 10.01 -1.67
C ASP A 204 -12.45 10.51 -2.63
#